data_a30870006e3364bda8d30725e39ba00d
#
_entry.id   a30870006e3364bda8d30725e39ba00d
#
_cell.length_a   1.000
_cell.length_b   1.000
_cell.length_c   1.000
_cell.angle_alpha   90.00
_cell.angle_beta   90.00
_cell.angle_gamma   90.00
#
_symmetry.space_group_name_H-M   'P 1'
#
loop_
_entity.id
_entity.type
_entity.pdbx_description
1 polymer ?
#
loop_
_entity_poly.entity_id
_entity_poly.type
_entity_poly.pdbx_seq_one_letter_code
_entity_poly.pdbx_strand_id
1 'polypeptide(L)'
;MARLSLYLVCGLVLGAVLVNAISQDPGYLLVTWGDWQVETSVWLALSALMLALVLLWFILRALAATLRVPRALRRWLGLRSARGAQRRADKGFAAFFEGHWDVAEKALKKAGSPDEKTLLHPLYAALAALRRGESAHALALLEQAETEGLAPVSLIALARAECHLRAGATGEAERSLEQLSAPERKTPRAKALRAEVAYLQRDWQPLMELLADVRQAGIAPVEQINVWERTTWIALLSEADDASIAVSVWKRAPESLKAPEQPLWPALLDILRQDAQAGALQSQADALQRVLRERLQQHCEPVTLEAMIGLPDKQLLKMKKALELWRDEDSQGGCLAVLARIARIEGNSETEADLWADAHARHPSASHAAGWADCLRHQGKEAEASALEAEALAALL
;
A
#
# COMPACT_ATOMS: atom_id res chain seq x y z
N MET A 1 -62.17 -16.23 36.35
CA MET A 1 -62.84 -16.56 37.60
C MET A 1 -63.63 -17.87 37.48
N ALA A 2 -64.51 -18.13 36.45
CA ALA A 2 -65.27 -19.34 36.29
C ALA A 2 -64.53 -20.69 36.32
N ARG A 3 -63.27 -20.75 35.83
CA ARG A 3 -62.44 -21.95 35.85
C ARG A 3 -61.93 -22.29 37.25
N LEU A 4 -61.61 -21.26 38.04
CA LEU A 4 -61.07 -21.43 39.41
C LEU A 4 -62.21 -21.94 40.35
N SER A 5 -63.42 -21.41 40.21
CA SER A 5 -64.62 -21.88 40.97
C SER A 5 -65.00 -23.32 40.59
N LEU A 6 -64.87 -23.72 39.32
CA LEU A 6 -65.09 -25.09 38.87
C LEU A 6 -64.10 -26.07 39.52
N TYR A 7 -62.82 -25.75 39.55
CA TYR A 7 -61.78 -26.60 40.18
C TYR A 7 -62.01 -26.70 41.69
N LEU A 8 -62.48 -25.62 42.34
CA LEU A 8 -62.76 -25.62 43.77
C LEU A 8 -63.95 -26.49 44.10
N VAL A 9 -65.02 -26.42 43.30
CA VAL A 9 -66.27 -27.29 43.47
C VAL A 9 -65.89 -28.74 43.17
N CYS A 10 -65.17 -29.04 42.10
CA CYS A 10 -64.74 -30.42 41.80
C CYS A 10 -63.88 -30.98 42.92
N GLY A 11 -62.92 -30.17 43.47
CA GLY A 11 -62.10 -30.56 44.60
C GLY A 11 -62.89 -30.87 45.87
N LEU A 12 -63.95 -30.07 46.16
CA LEU A 12 -64.75 -30.25 47.31
C LEU A 12 -65.68 -31.51 47.22
N VAL A 13 -66.21 -31.76 46.02
CA VAL A 13 -67.00 -32.98 45.74
C VAL A 13 -66.07 -34.22 45.82
N LEU A 14 -64.95 -34.18 45.22
CA LEU A 14 -63.98 -35.29 45.28
C LEU A 14 -63.54 -35.56 46.71
N GLY A 15 -63.28 -34.51 47.50
CA GLY A 15 -62.95 -34.61 48.91
C GLY A 15 -64.03 -35.25 49.74
N ALA A 16 -65.31 -34.86 49.51
CA ALA A 16 -66.45 -35.43 50.20
C ALA A 16 -66.67 -36.94 49.87
N VAL A 17 -66.47 -37.31 48.61
CA VAL A 17 -66.53 -38.74 48.18
C VAL A 17 -65.38 -39.54 48.80
N LEU A 18 -64.19 -38.97 48.89
CA LEU A 18 -63.01 -39.61 49.51
C LEU A 18 -63.23 -39.81 51.01
N VAL A 19 -63.72 -38.81 51.73
CA VAL A 19 -64.04 -38.93 53.17
C VAL A 19 -65.09 -40.00 53.43
N ASN A 20 -66.13 -40.08 52.61
CA ASN A 20 -67.18 -41.09 52.71
C ASN A 20 -66.60 -42.49 52.43
N ALA A 21 -65.74 -42.65 51.48
CA ALA A 21 -65.12 -43.94 51.21
C ALA A 21 -64.14 -44.40 52.33
N ILE A 22 -63.45 -43.46 52.96
CA ILE A 22 -62.52 -43.70 54.07
C ILE A 22 -63.36 -44.17 55.35
N SER A 23 -64.54 -43.62 55.51
CA SER A 23 -65.37 -43.93 56.68
C SER A 23 -66.06 -45.30 56.63
N GLN A 24 -66.21 -45.88 55.41
CA GLN A 24 -66.90 -47.16 55.21
C GLN A 24 -65.98 -48.35 55.32
N ASP A 25 -64.73 -48.22 54.90
CA ASP A 25 -63.70 -49.27 55.01
C ASP A 25 -62.29 -48.65 55.19
N PRO A 26 -61.76 -48.60 56.44
CA PRO A 26 -60.46 -47.95 56.72
C PRO A 26 -59.28 -48.64 56.09
N GLY A 27 -59.43 -49.83 55.52
CA GLY A 27 -58.35 -50.59 54.90
C GLY A 27 -57.16 -50.72 55.85
N TYR A 28 -56.58 -51.87 55.94
CA TYR A 28 -55.45 -52.14 56.80
C TYR A 28 -54.19 -52.48 55.96
N LEU A 29 -53.13 -51.76 56.17
CA LEU A 29 -51.82 -52.01 55.51
C LEU A 29 -50.69 -52.29 56.56
N LEU A 30 -50.15 -53.51 56.52
CA LEU A 30 -49.01 -53.91 57.34
C LEU A 30 -47.81 -53.95 56.50
N VAL A 31 -46.81 -53.10 56.79
CA VAL A 31 -45.48 -53.10 56.14
C VAL A 31 -44.47 -53.61 57.14
N THR A 32 -43.87 -54.77 56.84
CA THR A 32 -42.83 -55.37 57.66
C THR A 32 -41.47 -55.25 56.97
N TRP A 33 -40.50 -54.68 57.64
CA TRP A 33 -39.11 -54.59 57.14
C TRP A 33 -38.14 -54.97 58.27
N GLY A 34 -37.68 -56.23 58.24
CA GLY A 34 -36.90 -56.80 59.30
C GLY A 34 -37.68 -56.83 60.62
N ASP A 35 -37.10 -56.27 61.69
CA ASP A 35 -37.74 -56.19 63.00
C ASP A 35 -38.72 -55.06 63.22
N TRP A 36 -38.94 -54.24 62.16
CA TRP A 36 -39.82 -53.09 62.17
C TRP A 36 -41.22 -53.48 61.55
N GLN A 37 -42.26 -53.31 62.31
CA GLN A 37 -43.66 -53.47 61.82
C GLN A 37 -44.35 -52.13 61.92
N VAL A 38 -44.81 -51.62 60.80
CA VAL A 38 -45.60 -50.39 60.72
C VAL A 38 -47.01 -50.72 60.28
N GLU A 39 -47.94 -50.54 61.21
CA GLU A 39 -49.39 -50.70 60.97
C GLU A 39 -49.96 -49.32 60.62
N THR A 40 -50.62 -49.23 59.46
CA THR A 40 -51.19 -47.97 59.03
C THR A 40 -52.43 -48.19 58.17
N SER A 41 -53.29 -47.22 58.10
CA SER A 41 -54.46 -47.22 57.17
C SER A 41 -53.95 -47.10 55.73
N VAL A 42 -54.56 -47.87 54.82
CA VAL A 42 -54.30 -47.78 53.38
C VAL A 42 -54.41 -46.33 52.87
N TRP A 43 -55.38 -45.58 53.40
CA TRP A 43 -55.55 -44.18 53.05
C TRP A 43 -54.44 -43.27 53.51
N LEU A 44 -53.89 -43.52 54.67
CA LEU A 44 -52.74 -42.75 55.19
C LEU A 44 -51.48 -43.06 54.37
N ALA A 45 -51.28 -44.33 54.01
CA ALA A 45 -50.16 -44.72 53.13
C ALA A 45 -50.26 -44.09 51.72
N LEU A 46 -51.51 -44.08 51.15
CA LEU A 46 -51.78 -43.46 49.85
C LEU A 46 -51.59 -41.94 49.87
N SER A 47 -52.03 -41.29 50.97
CA SER A 47 -51.85 -39.85 51.13
C SER A 47 -50.33 -39.48 51.31
N ALA A 48 -49.60 -40.28 52.07
CA ALA A 48 -48.13 -40.10 52.20
C ALA A 48 -47.38 -40.33 50.87
N LEU A 49 -47.83 -41.34 50.11
CA LEU A 49 -47.28 -41.59 48.77
C LEU A 49 -47.54 -40.42 47.82
N MET A 50 -48.77 -39.90 47.79
CA MET A 50 -49.19 -38.74 46.98
C MET A 50 -48.35 -37.51 47.40
N LEU A 51 -48.18 -37.26 48.70
CA LEU A 51 -47.38 -36.15 49.18
C LEU A 51 -45.92 -36.31 48.74
N ALA A 52 -45.36 -37.51 48.84
CA ALA A 52 -44.01 -37.80 48.38
C ALA A 52 -43.85 -37.57 46.87
N LEU A 53 -44.83 -37.99 46.04
CA LEU A 53 -44.80 -37.75 44.59
C LEU A 53 -44.89 -36.26 44.25
N VAL A 54 -45.75 -35.50 44.94
CA VAL A 54 -45.87 -34.06 44.77
C VAL A 54 -44.54 -33.36 45.17
N LEU A 55 -43.98 -33.77 46.28
CA LEU A 55 -42.69 -33.23 46.76
C LEU A 55 -41.55 -33.55 45.79
N LEU A 56 -41.50 -34.80 45.29
CA LEU A 56 -40.56 -35.22 44.26
C LEU A 56 -40.75 -34.41 42.96
N TRP A 57 -41.99 -34.21 42.54
CA TRP A 57 -42.29 -33.39 41.37
C TRP A 57 -41.84 -31.93 41.55
N PHE A 58 -42.04 -31.33 42.73
CA PHE A 58 -41.53 -29.99 43.05
C PHE A 58 -40.00 -29.93 43.04
N ILE A 59 -39.32 -30.96 43.63
CA ILE A 59 -37.87 -31.07 43.63
C ILE A 59 -37.34 -31.18 42.20
N LEU A 60 -37.90 -32.08 41.39
CA LEU A 60 -37.49 -32.24 39.97
C LEU A 60 -37.78 -30.97 39.17
N ARG A 61 -38.87 -30.29 39.41
CA ARG A 61 -39.21 -29.03 38.77
C ARG A 61 -38.25 -27.90 39.20
N ALA A 62 -37.93 -27.80 40.46
CA ALA A 62 -36.94 -26.85 40.99
C ALA A 62 -35.54 -27.12 40.41
N LEU A 63 -35.13 -28.38 40.35
CA LEU A 63 -33.88 -28.80 39.74
C LEU A 63 -33.84 -28.50 38.24
N ALA A 64 -34.93 -28.78 37.50
CA ALA A 64 -35.06 -28.45 36.11
C ALA A 64 -35.10 -26.92 35.87
N ALA A 65 -35.63 -26.12 36.79
CA ALA A 65 -35.62 -24.66 36.73
C ALA A 65 -34.21 -24.07 36.98
N THR A 66 -33.45 -24.66 37.89
CA THR A 66 -32.04 -24.27 38.15
C THR A 66 -31.09 -24.68 37.01
N LEU A 67 -31.30 -25.85 36.40
CA LEU A 67 -30.55 -26.30 35.23
C LEU A 67 -30.94 -25.54 33.93
N ARG A 68 -32.14 -25.05 33.82
CA ARG A 68 -32.58 -24.14 32.76
C ARG A 68 -32.16 -22.72 33.15
N VAL A 69 -30.88 -22.38 33.01
CA VAL A 69 -30.44 -20.98 33.10
C VAL A 69 -31.42 -20.14 32.29
N PRO A 70 -32.14 -19.19 32.90
CA PRO A 70 -33.18 -18.43 32.21
C PRO A 70 -32.55 -17.79 30.97
N ARG A 71 -33.19 -17.93 29.83
CA ARG A 71 -32.75 -17.27 28.59
C ARG A 71 -32.49 -15.77 28.82
N ALA A 72 -33.20 -15.17 29.75
CA ALA A 72 -32.99 -13.80 30.20
C ALA A 72 -31.65 -13.59 30.88
N LEU A 73 -31.17 -14.54 31.71
CA LEU A 73 -29.88 -14.45 32.38
C LEU A 73 -28.69 -14.65 31.38
N ARG A 74 -28.84 -15.59 30.44
CA ARG A 74 -27.89 -15.76 29.33
C ARG A 74 -27.84 -14.51 28.47
N ARG A 75 -29.00 -13.93 28.11
CA ARG A 75 -29.04 -12.65 27.38
C ARG A 75 -28.43 -11.50 28.18
N TRP A 76 -28.74 -11.42 29.49
CA TRP A 76 -28.16 -10.37 30.34
C TRP A 76 -26.65 -10.50 30.51
N LEU A 77 -26.13 -11.71 30.70
CA LEU A 77 -24.69 -12.00 30.75
C LEU A 77 -24.04 -11.73 29.38
N GLY A 78 -24.68 -12.15 28.29
CA GLY A 78 -24.23 -11.87 26.93
C GLY A 78 -24.18 -10.37 26.63
N LEU A 79 -25.25 -9.62 26.95
CA LEU A 79 -25.28 -8.15 26.77
C LEU A 79 -24.22 -7.42 27.62
N ARG A 80 -23.94 -7.92 28.84
CA ARG A 80 -22.90 -7.35 29.69
C ARG A 80 -21.52 -7.66 29.16
N SER A 81 -21.31 -8.87 28.63
CA SER A 81 -20.07 -9.29 27.95
C SER A 81 -19.86 -8.47 26.67
N ALA A 82 -20.89 -8.34 25.81
CA ALA A 82 -20.85 -7.56 24.57
C ALA A 82 -20.54 -6.07 24.83
N ARG A 83 -21.19 -5.44 25.79
CA ARG A 83 -20.89 -4.06 26.20
C ARG A 83 -19.46 -3.91 26.73
N GLY A 84 -18.95 -4.91 27.44
CA GLY A 84 -17.58 -4.94 27.91
C GLY A 84 -16.56 -5.10 26.75
N ALA A 85 -16.89 -5.95 25.77
CA ALA A 85 -16.10 -6.14 24.57
C ALA A 85 -16.09 -4.85 23.73
N GLN A 86 -17.25 -4.24 23.52
CA GLN A 86 -17.37 -2.96 22.79
C GLN A 86 -16.52 -1.85 23.43
N ARG A 87 -16.62 -1.66 24.76
CA ARG A 87 -15.79 -0.66 25.47
C ARG A 87 -14.28 -0.93 25.32
N ARG A 88 -13.87 -2.19 25.30
CA ARG A 88 -12.45 -2.56 25.06
C ARG A 88 -12.05 -2.26 23.62
N ALA A 89 -12.95 -2.54 22.66
CA ALA A 89 -12.72 -2.20 21.26
C ALA A 89 -12.57 -0.69 21.07
N ASP A 90 -13.50 0.09 21.58
CA ASP A 90 -13.48 1.56 21.50
C ASP A 90 -12.18 2.13 22.11
N LYS A 91 -11.79 1.63 23.29
CA LYS A 91 -10.51 1.98 23.92
C LYS A 91 -9.32 1.57 23.04
N GLY A 92 -9.38 0.40 22.42
CA GLY A 92 -8.31 -0.11 21.57
C GLY A 92 -8.16 0.72 20.28
N PHE A 93 -9.26 1.07 19.63
CA PHE A 93 -9.25 1.95 18.46
C PHE A 93 -8.79 3.38 18.83
N ALA A 94 -9.30 3.95 19.92
CA ALA A 94 -8.82 5.25 20.38
C ALA A 94 -7.30 5.25 20.60
N ALA A 95 -6.77 4.27 21.34
CA ALA A 95 -5.35 4.12 21.57
C ALA A 95 -4.55 3.91 20.26
N PHE A 96 -5.13 3.21 19.26
CA PHE A 96 -4.52 3.04 17.96
C PHE A 96 -4.36 4.38 17.22
N PHE A 97 -5.40 5.21 17.18
CA PHE A 97 -5.34 6.52 16.53
C PHE A 97 -4.48 7.52 17.30
N GLU A 98 -4.37 7.38 18.62
CA GLU A 98 -3.48 8.17 19.49
C GLU A 98 -2.00 7.75 19.39
N GLY A 99 -1.69 6.63 18.70
CA GLY A 99 -0.33 6.10 18.59
C GLY A 99 0.14 5.26 19.77
N HIS A 100 -0.75 4.93 20.70
CA HIS A 100 -0.46 4.06 21.85
C HIS A 100 -0.59 2.59 21.47
N TRP A 101 0.33 2.10 20.61
CA TRP A 101 0.24 0.78 19.96
C TRP A 101 0.15 -0.39 20.94
N ASP A 102 0.90 -0.34 22.04
CA ASP A 102 0.90 -1.38 23.08
C ASP A 102 -0.47 -1.50 23.79
N VAL A 103 -1.10 -0.35 24.09
CA VAL A 103 -2.43 -0.30 24.69
C VAL A 103 -3.49 -0.75 23.68
N ALA A 104 -3.36 -0.33 22.43
CA ALA A 104 -4.25 -0.69 21.34
C ALA A 104 -4.27 -2.21 21.14
N GLU A 105 -3.11 -2.84 20.98
CA GLU A 105 -3.01 -4.29 20.80
C GLU A 105 -3.66 -5.05 21.95
N LYS A 106 -3.28 -4.74 23.21
CA LYS A 106 -3.81 -5.42 24.39
C LYS A 106 -5.32 -5.29 24.54
N ALA A 107 -5.88 -4.10 24.20
CA ALA A 107 -7.30 -3.84 24.28
C ALA A 107 -8.07 -4.55 23.15
N LEU A 108 -7.59 -4.48 21.92
CA LEU A 108 -8.21 -5.10 20.74
C LEU A 108 -8.17 -6.64 20.81
N LYS A 109 -7.06 -7.21 21.27
CA LYS A 109 -6.93 -8.66 21.51
C LYS A 109 -7.96 -9.19 22.51
N LYS A 110 -8.30 -8.39 23.55
CA LYS A 110 -9.30 -8.72 24.57
C LYS A 110 -10.73 -8.32 24.18
N ALA A 111 -10.91 -7.58 23.09
CA ALA A 111 -12.22 -7.12 22.64
C ALA A 111 -12.99 -8.20 21.88
N GLY A 112 -12.31 -9.20 21.31
CA GLY A 112 -12.93 -10.33 20.63
C GLY A 112 -13.84 -11.11 21.58
N SER A 113 -15.13 -11.20 21.28
CA SER A 113 -16.06 -12.13 21.91
C SER A 113 -16.20 -13.33 20.98
N PRO A 114 -16.22 -14.58 21.51
CA PRO A 114 -16.43 -15.77 20.67
C PRO A 114 -17.75 -15.76 19.88
N ASP A 115 -18.73 -15.02 20.40
CA ASP A 115 -20.07 -14.91 19.79
C ASP A 115 -20.22 -13.74 18.80
N GLU A 116 -19.33 -12.75 18.83
CA GLU A 116 -19.30 -11.62 17.91
C GLU A 116 -18.06 -11.73 17.03
N LYS A 117 -18.26 -12.21 15.80
CA LYS A 117 -17.21 -12.21 14.74
C LYS A 117 -16.93 -10.78 14.28
N THR A 118 -16.26 -10.01 15.12
CA THR A 118 -15.87 -8.65 14.75
C THR A 118 -14.55 -8.71 14.01
N LEU A 119 -14.66 -8.65 12.69
CA LEU A 119 -13.61 -8.86 11.69
C LEU A 119 -12.37 -7.97 11.83
N LEU A 120 -12.51 -6.83 12.51
CA LEU A 120 -11.47 -5.79 12.51
C LEU A 120 -10.52 -5.85 13.71
N HIS A 121 -10.95 -6.33 14.85
CA HIS A 121 -10.15 -6.31 16.07
C HIS A 121 -8.80 -7.02 15.93
N PRO A 122 -8.73 -8.28 15.43
CA PRO A 122 -7.46 -8.98 15.28
C PRO A 122 -6.56 -8.33 14.23
N LEU A 123 -7.13 -7.78 13.16
CA LEU A 123 -6.36 -7.07 12.13
C LEU A 123 -5.70 -5.81 12.70
N TYR A 124 -6.46 -4.99 13.44
CA TYR A 124 -5.90 -3.79 14.07
C TYR A 124 -4.92 -4.11 15.20
N ALA A 125 -5.11 -5.23 15.92
CA ALA A 125 -4.12 -5.70 16.89
C ALA A 125 -2.81 -6.07 16.19
N ALA A 126 -2.86 -6.78 15.07
CA ALA A 126 -1.68 -7.11 14.26
C ALA A 126 -1.02 -5.84 13.68
N LEU A 127 -1.81 -4.88 13.19
CA LEU A 127 -1.29 -3.60 12.72
C LEU A 127 -0.64 -2.79 13.84
N ALA A 128 -1.17 -2.82 15.05
CA ALA A 128 -0.55 -2.18 16.21
C ALA A 128 0.83 -2.79 16.55
N ALA A 129 0.95 -4.12 16.53
CA ALA A 129 2.23 -4.81 16.68
C ALA A 129 3.20 -4.43 15.54
N LEU A 130 2.72 -4.35 14.30
CA LEU A 130 3.52 -3.93 13.15
C LEU A 130 4.03 -2.49 13.31
N ARG A 131 3.20 -1.57 13.83
CA ARG A 131 3.62 -0.17 14.10
C ARG A 131 4.69 -0.06 15.18
N ARG A 132 4.81 -1.05 16.06
CA ARG A 132 5.93 -1.16 17.02
C ARG A 132 7.20 -1.76 16.41
N GLY A 133 7.16 -2.19 15.15
CA GLY A 133 8.27 -2.87 14.50
C GLY A 133 8.34 -4.38 14.74
N GLU A 134 7.33 -4.97 15.38
CA GLU A 134 7.26 -6.38 15.74
C GLU A 134 6.59 -7.22 14.66
N SER A 135 7.18 -7.26 13.46
CA SER A 135 6.59 -7.93 12.28
C SER A 135 6.30 -9.42 12.53
N ALA A 136 7.19 -10.14 13.22
CA ALA A 136 6.99 -11.55 13.53
C ALA A 136 5.78 -11.77 14.46
N HIS A 137 5.61 -10.90 15.46
CA HIS A 137 4.45 -10.96 16.36
C HIS A 137 3.15 -10.61 15.63
N ALA A 138 3.18 -9.61 14.74
CA ALA A 138 2.04 -9.25 13.91
C ALA A 138 1.60 -10.44 13.02
N LEU A 139 2.55 -11.14 12.39
CA LEU A 139 2.27 -12.35 11.60
C LEU A 139 1.63 -13.45 12.42
N ALA A 140 2.12 -13.71 13.65
CA ALA A 140 1.54 -14.70 14.53
C ALA A 140 0.08 -14.37 14.93
N LEU A 141 -0.22 -13.07 15.14
CA LEU A 141 -1.59 -12.61 15.39
C LEU A 141 -2.52 -12.81 14.18
N LEU A 142 -2.00 -12.61 12.97
CA LEU A 142 -2.76 -12.85 11.72
C LEU A 142 -2.99 -14.34 11.48
N GLU A 143 -2.03 -15.20 11.76
CA GLU A 143 -2.16 -16.65 11.69
C GLU A 143 -3.21 -17.17 12.68
N GLN A 144 -3.20 -16.66 13.91
CA GLN A 144 -4.23 -16.96 14.89
C GLN A 144 -5.61 -16.52 14.38
N ALA A 145 -5.73 -15.30 13.82
CA ALA A 145 -6.99 -14.80 13.29
C ALA A 145 -7.52 -15.64 12.11
N GLU A 146 -6.63 -16.19 11.30
CA GLU A 146 -6.98 -17.08 10.19
C GLU A 146 -7.48 -18.44 10.69
N THR A 147 -6.73 -19.08 11.61
CA THR A 147 -7.09 -20.39 12.17
C THR A 147 -8.42 -20.36 12.95
N GLU A 148 -8.70 -19.27 13.64
CA GLU A 148 -9.96 -19.06 14.37
C GLU A 148 -11.09 -18.55 13.47
N GLY A 149 -10.83 -18.26 12.20
CA GLY A 149 -11.82 -17.73 11.24
C GLY A 149 -12.38 -16.38 11.64
N LEU A 150 -11.59 -15.53 12.28
CA LEU A 150 -11.99 -14.25 12.83
C LEU A 150 -12.05 -13.12 11.81
N ALA A 151 -11.39 -13.29 10.65
CA ALA A 151 -11.35 -12.28 9.60
C ALA A 151 -11.41 -12.94 8.21
N PRO A 152 -11.87 -12.22 7.16
CA PRO A 152 -11.79 -12.69 5.79
C PRO A 152 -10.34 -12.94 5.36
N VAL A 153 -10.14 -14.03 4.62
CA VAL A 153 -8.81 -14.41 4.11
C VAL A 153 -8.16 -13.29 3.32
N SER A 154 -8.93 -12.54 2.54
CA SER A 154 -8.42 -11.41 1.75
C SER A 154 -7.87 -10.27 2.60
N LEU A 155 -8.52 -9.93 3.71
CA LEU A 155 -8.01 -8.90 4.62
C LEU A 155 -6.76 -9.37 5.37
N ILE A 156 -6.72 -10.65 5.75
CA ILE A 156 -5.53 -11.26 6.35
C ILE A 156 -4.38 -11.27 5.36
N ALA A 157 -4.61 -11.63 4.10
CA ALA A 157 -3.59 -11.64 3.05
C ALA A 157 -3.01 -10.22 2.82
N LEU A 158 -3.85 -9.18 2.77
CA LEU A 158 -3.39 -7.78 2.66
C LEU A 158 -2.55 -7.35 3.87
N ALA A 159 -3.00 -7.66 5.09
CA ALA A 159 -2.27 -7.33 6.31
C ALA A 159 -0.94 -8.11 6.40
N ARG A 160 -0.94 -9.39 6.00
CA ARG A 160 0.25 -10.23 5.94
C ARG A 160 1.27 -9.69 4.95
N ALA A 161 0.82 -9.27 3.76
CA ALA A 161 1.68 -8.64 2.76
C ALA A 161 2.33 -7.36 3.31
N GLU A 162 1.58 -6.51 4.02
CA GLU A 162 2.14 -5.32 4.67
C GLU A 162 3.18 -5.68 5.74
N CYS A 163 2.93 -6.71 6.56
CA CYS A 163 3.90 -7.19 7.54
C CYS A 163 5.20 -7.67 6.89
N HIS A 164 5.10 -8.45 5.81
CA HIS A 164 6.27 -8.94 5.07
C HIS A 164 7.04 -7.80 4.39
N LEU A 165 6.37 -6.81 3.81
CA LEU A 165 7.02 -5.62 3.24
C LEU A 165 7.80 -4.84 4.30
N ARG A 166 7.22 -4.64 5.48
CA ARG A 166 7.91 -3.99 6.60
C ARG A 166 9.10 -4.79 7.14
N ALA A 167 9.05 -6.11 7.01
CA ALA A 167 10.15 -7.01 7.34
C ALA A 167 11.20 -7.12 6.23
N GLY A 168 11.01 -6.49 5.06
CA GLY A 168 11.88 -6.61 3.89
C GLY A 168 11.73 -7.92 3.11
N ALA A 169 10.75 -8.75 3.45
CA ALA A 169 10.49 -10.05 2.83
C ALA A 169 9.55 -9.91 1.62
N THR A 170 10.07 -9.34 0.52
CA THR A 170 9.26 -9.01 -0.66
C THR A 170 8.62 -10.22 -1.34
N GLY A 171 9.34 -11.36 -1.42
CA GLY A 171 8.79 -12.59 -1.99
C GLY A 171 7.65 -13.20 -1.19
N GLU A 172 7.67 -13.09 0.15
CA GLU A 172 6.55 -13.52 1.01
C GLU A 172 5.36 -12.57 0.91
N ALA A 173 5.64 -11.27 0.74
CA ALA A 173 4.59 -10.28 0.49
C ALA A 173 3.85 -10.57 -0.83
N GLU A 174 4.58 -10.88 -1.89
CA GLU A 174 4.03 -11.25 -3.19
C GLU A 174 3.15 -12.51 -3.10
N ARG A 175 3.65 -13.59 -2.47
CA ARG A 175 2.87 -14.82 -2.24
C ARG A 175 1.58 -14.54 -1.45
N SER A 176 1.62 -13.64 -0.48
CA SER A 176 0.42 -13.24 0.25
C SER A 176 -0.59 -12.53 -0.64
N LEU A 177 -0.15 -11.68 -1.58
CA LEU A 177 -1.00 -10.99 -2.54
C LEU A 177 -1.53 -11.91 -3.65
N GLU A 178 -0.84 -13.00 -3.97
CA GLU A 178 -1.30 -14.02 -4.91
C GLU A 178 -2.51 -14.81 -4.38
N GLN A 179 -2.68 -14.92 -3.07
CA GLN A 179 -3.85 -15.54 -2.44
C GLN A 179 -5.16 -14.78 -2.67
N LEU A 180 -5.06 -13.51 -3.10
CA LEU A 180 -6.23 -12.70 -3.40
C LEU A 180 -6.93 -13.18 -4.67
N SER A 181 -8.26 -13.20 -4.65
CA SER A 181 -9.09 -13.46 -5.84
C SER A 181 -8.95 -12.34 -6.88
N ALA A 182 -9.33 -12.60 -8.13
CA ALA A 182 -9.23 -11.62 -9.21
C ALA A 182 -9.91 -10.26 -8.92
N PRO A 183 -11.10 -10.17 -8.30
CA PRO A 183 -11.69 -8.89 -7.91
C PRO A 183 -10.94 -8.22 -6.75
N GLU A 184 -10.43 -8.98 -5.79
CA GLU A 184 -9.70 -8.44 -4.63
C GLU A 184 -8.35 -7.85 -5.01
N ARG A 185 -7.66 -8.42 -6.01
CA ARG A 185 -6.41 -7.88 -6.59
C ARG A 185 -6.60 -6.49 -7.22
N LYS A 186 -7.83 -6.16 -7.65
CA LYS A 186 -8.16 -4.85 -8.23
C LYS A 186 -8.46 -3.78 -7.17
N THR A 187 -8.54 -4.16 -5.91
CA THR A 187 -8.76 -3.18 -4.84
C THR A 187 -7.60 -2.19 -4.75
N PRO A 188 -7.88 -0.92 -4.43
CA PRO A 188 -6.85 0.10 -4.34
C PRO A 188 -5.68 -0.30 -3.43
N ARG A 189 -5.97 -0.89 -2.26
CA ARG A 189 -4.92 -1.32 -1.32
C ARG A 189 -4.04 -2.44 -1.89
N ALA A 190 -4.63 -3.43 -2.57
CA ALA A 190 -3.87 -4.51 -3.20
C ALA A 190 -2.94 -3.96 -4.29
N LYS A 191 -3.42 -3.02 -5.12
CA LYS A 191 -2.60 -2.36 -6.15
C LYS A 191 -1.44 -1.58 -5.54
N ALA A 192 -1.67 -0.83 -4.45
CA ALA A 192 -0.62 -0.08 -3.78
C ALA A 192 0.47 -1.01 -3.20
N LEU A 193 0.08 -2.11 -2.53
CA LEU A 193 1.04 -3.08 -2.00
C LEU A 193 1.80 -3.79 -3.13
N ARG A 194 1.14 -4.14 -4.24
CA ARG A 194 1.82 -4.72 -5.41
C ARG A 194 2.81 -3.75 -6.05
N ALA A 195 2.47 -2.47 -6.12
CA ALA A 195 3.39 -1.45 -6.60
C ALA A 195 4.62 -1.32 -5.69
N GLU A 196 4.42 -1.38 -4.36
CA GLU A 196 5.52 -1.36 -3.39
C GLU A 196 6.42 -2.61 -3.52
N VAL A 197 5.82 -3.80 -3.68
CA VAL A 197 6.56 -5.05 -3.97
C VAL A 197 7.39 -4.90 -5.25
N ALA A 198 6.77 -4.51 -6.35
CA ALA A 198 7.43 -4.35 -7.64
C ALA A 198 8.59 -3.34 -7.57
N TYR A 199 8.41 -2.22 -6.85
CA TYR A 199 9.46 -1.23 -6.61
C TYR A 199 10.67 -1.82 -5.87
N LEU A 200 10.41 -2.57 -4.80
CA LEU A 200 11.47 -3.18 -3.99
C LEU A 200 12.19 -4.33 -4.72
N GLN A 201 11.46 -5.05 -5.56
CA GLN A 201 12.03 -6.12 -6.42
C GLN A 201 12.72 -5.57 -7.67
N ARG A 202 12.58 -4.26 -7.94
CA ARG A 202 13.04 -3.60 -9.18
C ARG A 202 12.38 -4.16 -10.44
N ASP A 203 11.15 -4.60 -10.32
CA ASP A 203 10.34 -5.05 -11.46
C ASP A 203 9.59 -3.85 -12.05
N TRP A 204 10.27 -3.13 -12.94
CA TRP A 204 9.85 -1.81 -13.41
C TRP A 204 8.63 -1.84 -14.33
N GLN A 205 8.49 -2.92 -15.11
CA GLN A 205 7.39 -3.00 -16.07
C GLN A 205 6.02 -3.15 -15.38
N PRO A 206 5.80 -4.09 -14.45
CA PRO A 206 4.57 -4.14 -13.66
C PRO A 206 4.34 -2.89 -12.81
N LEU A 207 5.42 -2.30 -12.26
CA LEU A 207 5.30 -1.06 -11.50
C LEU A 207 4.75 0.08 -12.36
N MET A 208 5.28 0.28 -13.56
CA MET A 208 4.81 1.30 -14.49
C MET A 208 3.31 1.16 -14.79
N GLU A 209 2.81 -0.07 -14.96
CA GLU A 209 1.38 -0.33 -15.22
C GLU A 209 0.50 0.01 -14.02
N LEU A 210 1.02 -0.16 -12.80
CA LEU A 210 0.28 0.09 -11.55
C LEU A 210 0.28 1.56 -11.12
N LEU A 211 1.28 2.35 -11.53
CA LEU A 211 1.47 3.72 -11.03
C LEU A 211 0.26 4.64 -11.28
N ALA A 212 -0.35 4.57 -12.47
CA ALA A 212 -1.52 5.37 -12.80
C ALA A 212 -2.71 5.06 -11.88
N ASP A 213 -2.95 3.77 -11.65
CA ASP A 213 -4.04 3.29 -10.78
C ASP A 213 -3.81 3.67 -9.31
N VAL A 214 -2.57 3.56 -8.83
CA VAL A 214 -2.19 3.92 -7.44
C VAL A 214 -2.33 5.43 -7.23
N ARG A 215 -1.94 6.24 -8.22
CA ARG A 215 -2.12 7.70 -8.20
C ARG A 215 -3.58 8.10 -8.14
N GLN A 216 -4.42 7.50 -8.98
CA GLN A 216 -5.86 7.76 -9.00
C GLN A 216 -6.54 7.33 -7.68
N ALA A 217 -6.08 6.26 -7.08
CA ALA A 217 -6.64 5.74 -5.82
C ALA A 217 -6.31 6.61 -4.60
N GLY A 218 -5.25 7.44 -4.65
CA GLY A 218 -4.86 8.37 -3.58
C GLY A 218 -4.43 7.70 -2.27
N ILE A 219 -3.99 6.44 -2.32
CA ILE A 219 -3.67 5.65 -1.11
C ILE A 219 -2.22 5.85 -0.66
N ALA A 220 -1.31 6.05 -1.60
CA ALA A 220 0.08 6.36 -1.30
C ALA A 220 0.31 7.87 -1.32
N PRO A 221 1.24 8.40 -0.51
CA PRO A 221 1.66 9.80 -0.59
C PRO A 221 2.12 10.17 -2.00
N VAL A 222 1.73 11.36 -2.48
CA VAL A 222 2.05 11.82 -3.83
C VAL A 222 3.56 11.86 -4.06
N GLU A 223 4.32 12.28 -3.05
CA GLU A 223 5.78 12.33 -3.06
C GLU A 223 6.39 10.94 -3.29
N GLN A 224 5.86 9.91 -2.64
CA GLN A 224 6.30 8.54 -2.80
C GLN A 224 6.02 8.03 -4.22
N ILE A 225 4.82 8.31 -4.76
CA ILE A 225 4.45 7.94 -6.13
C ILE A 225 5.39 8.63 -7.13
N ASN A 226 5.70 9.91 -6.92
CA ASN A 226 6.61 10.66 -7.78
C ASN A 226 8.03 10.07 -7.75
N VAL A 227 8.51 9.61 -6.58
CA VAL A 227 9.80 8.92 -6.46
C VAL A 227 9.77 7.59 -7.22
N TRP A 228 8.72 6.78 -7.04
CA TRP A 228 8.58 5.52 -7.77
C TRP A 228 8.53 5.73 -9.27
N GLU A 229 7.73 6.69 -9.74
CA GLU A 229 7.60 7.02 -11.16
C GLU A 229 8.94 7.44 -11.77
N ARG A 230 9.64 8.38 -11.13
CA ARG A 230 10.96 8.84 -11.57
C ARG A 230 11.98 7.71 -11.64
N THR A 231 12.07 6.92 -10.56
CA THR A 231 13.02 5.81 -10.49
C THR A 231 12.72 4.75 -11.56
N THR A 232 11.43 4.44 -11.76
CA THR A 232 11.00 3.46 -12.78
C THR A 232 11.40 3.91 -14.18
N TRP A 233 11.13 5.16 -14.55
CA TRP A 233 11.47 5.65 -15.88
C TRP A 233 12.97 5.75 -16.14
N ILE A 234 13.76 6.15 -15.12
CA ILE A 234 15.23 6.16 -15.22
C ILE A 234 15.75 4.72 -15.37
N ALA A 235 15.23 3.78 -14.59
CA ALA A 235 15.65 2.38 -14.67
C ALA A 235 15.31 1.75 -16.02
N LEU A 236 14.10 1.95 -16.52
CA LEU A 236 13.67 1.48 -17.86
C LEU A 236 14.52 2.09 -18.98
N LEU A 237 14.99 3.33 -18.82
CA LEU A 237 15.95 3.91 -19.75
C LEU A 237 17.30 3.24 -19.66
N SER A 238 17.81 3.02 -18.44
CA SER A 238 19.14 2.42 -18.24
C SER A 238 19.20 0.93 -18.62
N GLU A 239 18.07 0.25 -18.64
CA GLU A 239 17.92 -1.15 -19.10
C GLU A 239 17.71 -1.26 -20.63
N ALA A 240 17.61 -0.13 -21.32
CA ALA A 240 17.46 -0.14 -22.77
C ALA A 240 18.74 -0.60 -23.46
N ASP A 241 18.66 -1.69 -24.22
CA ASP A 241 19.80 -2.30 -24.91
C ASP A 241 20.31 -1.42 -26.08
N ASP A 242 19.49 -0.53 -26.61
CA ASP A 242 19.85 0.35 -27.72
C ASP A 242 19.12 1.71 -27.67
N ALA A 243 19.65 2.67 -28.44
CA ALA A 243 19.11 4.01 -28.56
C ALA A 243 17.64 4.06 -29.02
N SER A 244 17.20 3.08 -29.83
CA SER A 244 15.81 3.08 -30.35
C SER A 244 14.83 2.70 -29.27
N ILE A 245 15.19 1.75 -28.41
CA ILE A 245 14.43 1.34 -27.22
C ILE A 245 14.39 2.51 -26.22
N ALA A 246 15.53 3.12 -25.91
CA ALA A 246 15.62 4.28 -25.03
C ALA A 246 14.72 5.44 -25.50
N VAL A 247 14.72 5.77 -26.79
CA VAL A 247 13.83 6.78 -27.38
C VAL A 247 12.35 6.37 -27.28
N SER A 248 12.04 5.09 -27.42
CA SER A 248 10.66 4.61 -27.26
C SER A 248 10.18 4.74 -25.82
N VAL A 249 11.03 4.44 -24.84
CA VAL A 249 10.77 4.63 -23.40
C VAL A 249 10.55 6.12 -23.11
N TRP A 250 11.45 6.99 -23.60
CA TRP A 250 11.31 8.45 -23.47
C TRP A 250 9.97 8.98 -24.00
N LYS A 251 9.56 8.54 -25.19
CA LYS A 251 8.30 8.98 -25.77
C LYS A 251 7.07 8.61 -24.95
N ARG A 252 7.12 7.48 -24.28
CA ARG A 252 6.04 6.99 -23.40
C ARG A 252 6.04 7.66 -22.02
N ALA A 253 7.15 8.27 -21.62
CA ALA A 253 7.28 8.92 -20.32
C ALA A 253 6.29 10.09 -20.17
N PRO A 254 5.76 10.34 -18.96
CA PRO A 254 4.90 11.48 -18.67
C PRO A 254 5.61 12.81 -18.95
N GLU A 255 4.87 13.80 -19.43
CA GLU A 255 5.41 15.15 -19.73
C GLU A 255 6.00 15.82 -18.46
N SER A 256 5.45 15.53 -17.28
CA SER A 256 5.98 16.02 -16.02
C SER A 256 7.42 15.60 -15.75
N LEU A 257 7.86 14.44 -16.25
CA LEU A 257 9.22 13.91 -16.10
C LEU A 257 10.13 14.36 -17.24
N LYS A 258 9.59 14.93 -18.30
CA LYS A 258 10.34 15.50 -19.43
C LYS A 258 10.73 16.95 -19.21
N ALA A 259 10.31 17.57 -18.10
CA ALA A 259 10.68 18.95 -17.78
C ALA A 259 12.21 19.10 -17.68
N PRO A 260 12.76 20.30 -18.00
CA PRO A 260 14.19 20.56 -18.02
C PRO A 260 14.95 20.17 -16.74
N GLU A 261 14.31 20.39 -15.61
CA GLU A 261 14.87 20.15 -14.28
C GLU A 261 14.87 18.68 -13.85
N GLN A 262 14.27 17.79 -14.65
CA GLN A 262 14.14 16.39 -14.31
C GLN A 262 15.35 15.57 -14.82
N PRO A 263 15.78 14.56 -14.07
CA PRO A 263 16.98 13.77 -14.39
C PRO A 263 16.79 12.81 -15.58
N LEU A 264 15.56 12.67 -16.09
CA LEU A 264 15.24 11.72 -17.16
C LEU A 264 15.89 12.14 -18.51
N TRP A 265 15.91 13.44 -18.79
CA TRP A 265 16.53 13.97 -20.00
C TRP A 265 18.05 13.77 -20.06
N PRO A 266 18.82 14.16 -19.02
CA PRO A 266 20.26 13.83 -18.98
C PRO A 266 20.55 12.33 -19.09
N ALA A 267 19.75 11.48 -18.41
CA ALA A 267 19.92 10.03 -18.49
C ALA A 267 19.76 9.48 -19.92
N LEU A 268 18.73 9.96 -20.64
CA LEU A 268 18.55 9.60 -22.05
C LEU A 268 19.75 10.04 -22.90
N LEU A 269 20.22 11.27 -22.71
CA LEU A 269 21.37 11.79 -23.46
C LEU A 269 22.64 10.98 -23.24
N ASP A 270 22.90 10.55 -22.00
CA ASP A 270 24.07 9.75 -21.68
C ASP A 270 24.03 8.40 -22.41
N ILE A 271 22.87 7.74 -22.46
CA ILE A 271 22.69 6.49 -23.22
C ILE A 271 22.93 6.72 -24.72
N LEU A 272 22.30 7.75 -25.27
CA LEU A 272 22.43 8.07 -26.70
C LEU A 272 23.84 8.46 -27.08
N ARG A 273 24.60 9.11 -26.17
CA ARG A 273 26.04 9.45 -26.37
C ARG A 273 26.93 8.21 -26.33
N GLN A 274 26.70 7.31 -25.38
CA GLN A 274 27.47 6.07 -25.27
C GLN A 274 27.30 5.21 -26.51
N ASP A 275 26.13 5.07 -27.02
CA ASP A 275 25.81 4.35 -28.24
C ASP A 275 26.46 5.01 -29.48
N ALA A 276 26.45 6.34 -29.57
CA ALA A 276 27.06 7.07 -30.66
C ALA A 276 28.61 6.94 -30.68
N GLN A 277 29.24 6.84 -29.50
CA GLN A 277 30.69 6.65 -29.36
C GLN A 277 31.14 5.22 -29.63
N ALA A 278 30.31 4.22 -29.37
CA ALA A 278 30.60 2.81 -29.63
C ALA A 278 30.68 2.43 -31.12
N GLY A 279 30.62 3.41 -32.03
CA GLY A 279 30.72 3.20 -33.48
C GLY A 279 29.44 2.64 -34.10
N ALA A 280 28.38 2.75 -33.38
CA ALA A 280 27.06 2.31 -33.80
C ALA A 280 26.55 3.12 -35.00
N LEU A 281 25.90 2.41 -35.88
CA LEU A 281 25.33 2.77 -37.18
C LEU A 281 24.82 4.22 -37.29
N GLN A 282 24.98 4.81 -38.43
CA GLN A 282 24.46 6.14 -38.82
C GLN A 282 23.00 6.37 -38.44
N SER A 283 22.20 5.30 -38.26
CA SER A 283 20.83 5.30 -37.78
C SER A 283 20.66 5.81 -36.35
N GLN A 284 21.66 5.61 -35.49
CA GLN A 284 21.59 6.04 -34.09
C GLN A 284 21.93 7.53 -33.95
N ALA A 285 22.89 8.04 -34.71
CA ALA A 285 23.15 9.48 -34.81
C ALA A 285 21.94 10.24 -35.40
N ASP A 286 21.19 9.64 -36.34
CA ASP A 286 19.96 10.20 -36.87
C ASP A 286 18.82 10.14 -35.83
N ALA A 287 18.76 9.13 -34.96
CA ALA A 287 17.82 9.04 -33.85
C ALA A 287 18.11 10.12 -32.79
N LEU A 288 19.35 10.26 -32.36
CA LEU A 288 19.81 11.31 -31.44
C LEU A 288 19.50 12.70 -32.01
N GLN A 289 19.86 12.97 -33.27
CA GLN A 289 19.61 14.24 -33.92
C GLN A 289 18.11 14.58 -33.96
N ARG A 290 17.24 13.58 -34.20
CA ARG A 290 15.79 13.77 -34.23
C ARG A 290 15.23 14.15 -32.86
N VAL A 291 15.66 13.45 -31.81
CA VAL A 291 15.23 13.71 -30.43
C VAL A 291 15.72 15.08 -29.95
N LEU A 292 17.01 15.41 -30.22
CA LEU A 292 17.55 16.74 -29.91
C LEU A 292 16.83 17.87 -30.63
N ARG A 293 16.47 17.66 -31.89
CA ARG A 293 15.70 18.65 -32.67
C ARG A 293 14.31 18.85 -32.11
N GLU A 294 13.62 17.77 -31.74
CA GLU A 294 12.27 17.83 -31.13
C GLU A 294 12.34 18.56 -29.79
N ARG A 295 13.36 18.28 -28.99
CA ARG A 295 13.57 18.95 -27.70
C ARG A 295 13.89 20.44 -27.88
N LEU A 296 14.78 20.78 -28.82
CA LEU A 296 15.14 22.17 -29.11
C LEU A 296 13.95 23.01 -29.59
N GLN A 297 12.92 22.40 -30.18
CA GLN A 297 11.70 23.13 -30.54
C GLN A 297 10.91 23.63 -29.33
N GLN A 298 11.09 23.00 -28.16
CA GLN A 298 10.37 23.33 -26.93
C GLN A 298 11.23 24.10 -25.94
N HIS A 299 12.50 23.73 -25.79
CA HIS A 299 13.41 24.25 -24.77
C HIS A 299 14.86 24.29 -25.29
N CYS A 300 15.54 25.41 -25.05
CA CYS A 300 16.96 25.55 -25.32
C CYS A 300 17.73 25.38 -23.99
N GLU A 301 18.21 24.17 -23.72
CA GLU A 301 18.90 23.82 -22.49
C GLU A 301 20.38 23.62 -22.70
N PRO A 302 21.26 24.02 -21.74
CA PRO A 302 22.71 23.82 -21.86
C PRO A 302 23.07 22.35 -22.12
N VAL A 303 22.44 21.40 -21.41
CA VAL A 303 22.67 19.95 -21.54
C VAL A 303 22.35 19.45 -22.95
N THR A 304 21.28 20.01 -23.57
CA THR A 304 20.88 19.69 -24.95
C THR A 304 21.91 20.22 -25.95
N LEU A 305 22.42 21.43 -25.73
CA LEU A 305 23.43 22.06 -26.60
C LEU A 305 24.76 21.32 -26.49
N GLU A 306 25.19 20.92 -25.29
CA GLU A 306 26.41 20.10 -25.10
C GLU A 306 26.27 18.74 -25.82
N ALA A 307 25.06 18.11 -25.78
CA ALA A 307 24.83 16.87 -26.51
C ALA A 307 24.98 17.04 -28.04
N MET A 308 24.62 18.21 -28.58
CA MET A 308 24.77 18.52 -30.00
C MET A 308 26.22 18.59 -30.42
N ILE A 309 27.12 19.05 -29.54
CA ILE A 309 28.56 19.10 -29.81
C ILE A 309 29.13 17.70 -30.11
N GLY A 310 28.55 16.64 -29.54
CA GLY A 310 28.92 15.26 -29.81
C GLY A 310 28.38 14.66 -31.11
N LEU A 311 27.48 15.35 -31.83
CA LEU A 311 26.95 14.85 -33.09
C LEU A 311 28.00 14.82 -34.20
N PRO A 312 27.96 13.82 -35.12
CA PRO A 312 28.73 13.85 -36.36
C PRO A 312 28.35 15.05 -37.24
N ASP A 313 29.28 15.57 -37.99
CA ASP A 313 29.16 16.82 -38.77
C ASP A 313 27.90 16.87 -39.64
N LYS A 314 27.59 15.78 -40.33
CA LYS A 314 26.40 15.70 -41.19
C LYS A 314 25.07 15.90 -40.44
N GLN A 315 24.99 15.38 -39.21
CA GLN A 315 23.81 15.53 -38.37
C GLN A 315 23.78 16.91 -37.72
N LEU A 316 24.91 17.43 -37.31
CA LEU A 316 25.06 18.76 -36.71
C LEU A 316 24.63 19.86 -37.70
N LEU A 317 25.01 19.77 -38.97
CA LEU A 317 24.60 20.70 -40.01
C LEU A 317 23.07 20.78 -40.16
N LYS A 318 22.34 19.69 -39.96
CA LYS A 318 20.86 19.66 -40.01
C LYS A 318 20.18 20.42 -38.86
N MET A 319 20.94 20.72 -37.79
CA MET A 319 20.44 21.44 -36.62
C MET A 319 20.50 22.98 -36.79
N LYS A 320 21.23 23.50 -37.76
CA LYS A 320 21.46 24.92 -37.97
C LYS A 320 20.20 25.77 -37.86
N LYS A 321 19.18 25.43 -38.66
CA LYS A 321 17.92 26.18 -38.68
C LYS A 321 17.18 26.19 -37.33
N ALA A 322 17.26 25.13 -36.60
CA ALA A 322 16.60 25.02 -35.30
C ALA A 322 17.35 25.86 -34.22
N LEU A 323 18.67 25.91 -34.30
CA LEU A 323 19.53 26.72 -33.44
C LEU A 323 19.39 28.22 -33.72
N GLU A 324 19.24 28.60 -35.00
CA GLU A 324 19.06 30.00 -35.39
C GLU A 324 17.77 30.62 -34.76
N LEU A 325 16.75 29.83 -34.47
CA LEU A 325 15.54 30.32 -33.80
C LEU A 325 15.80 30.76 -32.35
N TRP A 326 16.80 30.17 -31.70
CA TRP A 326 17.17 30.45 -30.30
C TRP A 326 18.36 31.41 -30.16
N ARG A 327 18.91 31.86 -31.29
CA ARG A 327 20.12 32.69 -31.28
C ARG A 327 19.98 33.92 -30.38
N ASP A 328 18.83 34.60 -30.43
CA ASP A 328 18.63 35.86 -29.70
C ASP A 328 18.14 35.63 -28.26
N GLU A 329 17.51 34.48 -27.98
CA GLU A 329 16.96 34.13 -26.66
C GLU A 329 17.98 33.45 -25.74
N ASP A 330 19.08 32.91 -26.28
CA ASP A 330 20.12 32.22 -25.52
C ASP A 330 21.00 33.21 -24.76
N SER A 331 20.71 33.42 -23.49
CA SER A 331 21.48 34.32 -22.62
C SER A 331 22.86 33.73 -22.22
N GLN A 332 23.06 32.43 -22.36
CA GLN A 332 24.27 31.74 -21.97
C GLN A 332 25.27 31.54 -23.15
N GLY A 333 24.89 31.88 -24.36
CA GLY A 333 25.76 31.78 -25.54
C GLY A 333 26.01 30.34 -26.04
N GLY A 334 25.35 29.34 -25.46
CA GLY A 334 25.52 27.94 -25.85
C GLY A 334 25.08 27.65 -27.29
N CYS A 335 23.96 28.26 -27.74
CA CYS A 335 23.53 28.17 -29.14
C CYS A 335 24.58 28.75 -30.10
N LEU A 336 25.18 29.89 -29.75
CA LEU A 336 26.20 30.53 -30.55
C LEU A 336 27.43 29.66 -30.66
N ALA A 337 27.84 28.99 -29.56
CA ALA A 337 28.98 28.06 -29.56
C ALA A 337 28.74 26.86 -30.50
N VAL A 338 27.50 26.31 -30.53
CA VAL A 338 27.17 25.22 -31.47
C VAL A 338 27.12 25.73 -32.91
N LEU A 339 26.55 26.93 -33.14
CA LEU A 339 26.54 27.57 -34.47
C LEU A 339 27.95 27.89 -34.99
N ALA A 340 28.86 28.30 -34.09
CA ALA A 340 30.27 28.51 -34.43
C ALA A 340 30.96 27.22 -34.95
N ARG A 341 30.66 26.08 -34.26
CA ARG A 341 31.11 24.78 -34.73
C ARG A 341 30.55 24.40 -36.11
N ILE A 342 29.28 24.70 -36.35
CA ILE A 342 28.66 24.51 -37.67
C ILE A 342 29.36 25.37 -38.73
N ALA A 343 29.65 26.64 -38.41
CA ALA A 343 30.39 27.53 -39.34
C ALA A 343 31.77 27.01 -39.69
N ARG A 344 32.47 26.38 -38.71
CA ARG A 344 33.77 25.67 -38.94
C ARG A 344 33.60 24.54 -39.95
N ILE A 345 32.57 23.71 -39.79
CA ILE A 345 32.29 22.58 -40.69
C ILE A 345 31.98 23.08 -42.11
N GLU A 346 31.30 24.22 -42.22
CA GLU A 346 30.99 24.90 -43.50
C GLU A 346 32.20 25.60 -44.11
N GLY A 347 33.33 25.68 -43.36
CA GLY A 347 34.54 26.36 -43.83
C GLY A 347 34.51 27.90 -43.76
N ASN A 348 33.52 28.45 -42.98
CA ASN A 348 33.36 29.89 -42.82
C ASN A 348 34.02 30.38 -41.52
N SER A 349 35.34 30.62 -41.61
CA SER A 349 36.15 30.99 -40.44
C SER A 349 35.89 32.40 -39.91
N GLU A 350 35.36 33.32 -40.70
CA GLU A 350 34.97 34.67 -40.27
C GLU A 350 33.70 34.59 -39.38
N THR A 351 32.67 33.94 -39.88
CA THR A 351 31.43 33.71 -39.11
C THR A 351 31.69 32.90 -37.84
N GLU A 352 32.59 31.93 -37.89
CA GLU A 352 32.98 31.15 -36.70
C GLU A 352 33.56 32.06 -35.61
N ALA A 353 34.51 32.94 -35.97
CA ALA A 353 35.11 33.85 -35.01
C ALA A 353 34.12 34.83 -34.38
N ASP A 354 33.22 35.39 -35.20
CA ASP A 354 32.20 36.30 -34.74
C ASP A 354 31.21 35.60 -33.75
N LEU A 355 30.80 34.40 -34.08
CA LEU A 355 29.89 33.62 -33.21
C LEU A 355 30.56 33.24 -31.88
N TRP A 356 31.83 32.88 -31.87
CA TRP A 356 32.57 32.62 -30.63
C TRP A 356 32.77 33.89 -29.80
N ALA A 357 33.06 35.02 -30.41
CA ALA A 357 33.16 36.30 -29.75
C ALA A 357 31.83 36.71 -29.09
N ASP A 358 30.71 36.59 -29.83
CA ASP A 358 29.37 36.84 -29.32
C ASP A 358 29.01 35.89 -28.17
N ALA A 359 29.33 34.60 -28.26
CA ALA A 359 29.08 33.62 -27.21
C ALA A 359 29.82 33.97 -25.93
N HIS A 360 31.12 34.33 -26.05
CA HIS A 360 31.94 34.72 -24.91
C HIS A 360 31.48 36.06 -24.30
N ALA A 361 31.06 37.02 -25.14
CA ALA A 361 30.55 38.30 -24.66
C ALA A 361 29.26 38.16 -23.87
N ARG A 362 28.35 37.21 -24.23
CA ARG A 362 27.10 36.94 -23.49
C ARG A 362 27.39 36.26 -22.17
N HIS A 363 28.23 35.25 -22.14
CA HIS A 363 28.58 34.50 -20.94
C HIS A 363 30.07 34.10 -20.99
N PRO A 364 30.95 34.87 -20.32
CA PRO A 364 32.35 34.50 -20.21
C PRO A 364 32.50 33.15 -19.48
N SER A 365 32.90 32.13 -20.22
CA SER A 365 33.12 30.77 -19.68
C SER A 365 34.45 30.20 -20.24
N ALA A 366 35.08 29.32 -19.51
CA ALA A 366 36.31 28.65 -19.96
C ALA A 366 36.07 27.86 -21.26
N SER A 367 34.88 27.28 -21.44
CA SER A 367 34.54 26.54 -22.66
C SER A 367 34.41 27.44 -23.89
N HIS A 368 33.79 28.63 -23.75
CA HIS A 368 33.70 29.60 -24.83
C HIS A 368 35.07 30.22 -25.19
N ALA A 369 35.87 30.54 -24.17
CA ALA A 369 37.21 31.03 -24.36
C ALA A 369 38.11 30.01 -25.08
N ALA A 370 38.04 28.74 -24.68
CA ALA A 370 38.80 27.67 -25.33
C ALA A 370 38.38 27.46 -26.80
N GLY A 371 37.05 27.45 -27.07
CA GLY A 371 36.54 27.33 -28.45
C GLY A 371 36.94 28.51 -29.32
N TRP A 372 36.91 29.72 -28.78
CA TRP A 372 37.33 30.93 -29.50
C TRP A 372 38.86 30.95 -29.71
N ALA A 373 39.64 30.60 -28.70
CA ALA A 373 41.12 30.49 -28.84
C ALA A 373 41.51 29.47 -29.90
N ASP A 374 40.83 28.34 -29.98
CA ASP A 374 41.06 27.33 -31.00
C ASP A 374 40.74 27.87 -32.42
N CYS A 375 39.64 28.61 -32.56
CA CYS A 375 39.32 29.30 -33.82
C CYS A 375 40.42 30.30 -34.24
N LEU A 376 40.91 31.12 -33.30
CA LEU A 376 41.98 32.10 -33.56
C LEU A 376 43.28 31.40 -33.96
N ARG A 377 43.65 30.26 -33.37
CA ARG A 377 44.80 29.46 -33.79
C ARG A 377 44.67 28.96 -35.23
N HIS A 378 43.50 28.48 -35.60
CA HIS A 378 43.24 28.07 -36.98
C HIS A 378 43.37 29.21 -37.98
N GLN A 379 43.14 30.47 -37.55
CA GLN A 379 43.39 31.68 -38.37
C GLN A 379 44.81 32.17 -38.30
N GLY A 380 45.73 31.51 -37.57
CA GLY A 380 47.10 31.93 -37.41
C GLY A 380 47.35 33.07 -36.41
N LYS A 381 46.34 33.42 -35.58
CA LYS A 381 46.36 34.49 -34.57
C LYS A 381 46.74 33.96 -33.19
N GLU A 382 47.92 33.38 -33.07
CA GLU A 382 48.37 32.63 -31.88
C GLU A 382 48.54 33.52 -30.63
N ALA A 383 48.95 34.78 -30.81
CA ALA A 383 49.11 35.73 -29.73
C ALA A 383 47.74 36.13 -29.08
N GLU A 384 46.70 36.33 -29.92
CA GLU A 384 45.36 36.65 -29.45
C GLU A 384 44.75 35.45 -28.73
N ALA A 385 44.95 34.23 -29.24
CA ALA A 385 44.46 32.99 -28.59
C ALA A 385 45.07 32.81 -27.19
N SER A 386 46.37 33.01 -27.06
CA SER A 386 47.08 32.87 -25.77
C SER A 386 46.67 33.93 -24.76
N ALA A 387 46.40 35.16 -25.20
CA ALA A 387 45.90 36.23 -24.33
C ALA A 387 44.51 35.91 -23.78
N LEU A 388 43.60 35.40 -24.63
CA LEU A 388 42.23 35.01 -24.24
C LEU A 388 42.20 33.85 -23.24
N GLU A 389 43.07 32.86 -23.41
CA GLU A 389 43.18 31.75 -22.47
C GLU A 389 43.76 32.22 -21.12
N ALA A 390 44.72 33.12 -21.13
CA ALA A 390 45.27 33.69 -19.90
C ALA A 390 44.23 34.51 -19.14
N GLU A 391 43.39 35.26 -19.85
CA GLU A 391 42.27 36.03 -19.26
C GLU A 391 41.20 35.08 -18.66
N ALA A 392 40.81 34.01 -19.38
CA ALA A 392 39.88 33.02 -18.90
C ALA A 392 40.42 32.26 -17.67
N LEU A 393 41.69 31.98 -17.60
CA LEU A 393 42.34 31.34 -16.47
C LEU A 393 42.35 32.27 -15.24
N ALA A 394 42.64 33.56 -15.48
CA ALA A 394 42.62 34.55 -14.41
C ALA A 394 41.23 34.81 -13.81
N ALA A 395 40.19 34.62 -14.59
CA ALA A 395 38.82 34.73 -14.14
C ALA A 395 38.31 33.53 -13.29
N LEU A 396 39.04 32.41 -13.34
CA LEU A 396 38.72 31.19 -12.56
C LEU A 396 39.46 31.13 -11.21
N LEU A 397 40.46 31.99 -11.01
CA LEU A 397 41.23 32.14 -9.77
C LEU A 397 40.66 33.27 -8.91
#